data_96e49ef9c22f6ca5942081256c0d1389
#
_entry.id   96e49ef9c22f6ca5942081256c0d1389
#
_cell.length_a   1.000
_cell.length_b   1.000
_cell.length_c   1.000
_cell.angle_alpha   90.00
_cell.angle_beta   90.00
_cell.angle_gamma   90.00
#
_symmetry.space_group_name_H-M   'P 1'
#
loop_
_entity.id
_entity.type
_entity.pdbx_description
1 polymer ?
#
loop_
_entity_poly.entity_id
_entity_poly.type
_entity_poly.pdbx_seq_one_letter_code
_entity_poly.pdbx_strand_id
1 'polypeptide(L)'
;LLQSQQRQRMDELVAPFAHEYRNAHVNKVFQDVSPAKGLTDLSREAQLVVVGSHGRGKLADSILGSVSQNLIHHAECPVLVVR
;
A
#
# COMPACT_ATOMS: atom_id res chain seq x y z
N LEU A 1 0.29 -21.57 2.11
CA LEU A 1 1.23 -21.62 1.02
C LEU A 1 1.55 -20.23 0.54
N LEU A 2 0.90 -19.80 -0.55
CA LEU A 2 1.20 -18.49 -1.07
C LEU A 2 0.85 -17.40 -0.07
N GLN A 3 -0.29 -17.52 0.58
CA GLN A 3 -0.68 -16.56 1.60
C GLN A 3 0.26 -16.58 2.79
N SER A 4 0.72 -17.76 3.17
CA SER A 4 1.67 -17.87 4.28
C SER A 4 2.97 -17.17 3.95
N GLN A 5 3.44 -17.33 2.72
CA GLN A 5 4.66 -16.68 2.28
C GLN A 5 4.50 -15.18 2.24
N GLN A 6 3.35 -14.71 1.80
CA GLN A 6 3.08 -13.27 1.75
C GLN A 6 3.02 -12.67 3.14
N ARG A 7 2.40 -13.37 4.09
CA ARG A 7 2.36 -12.90 5.47
C ARG A 7 3.75 -12.81 6.06
N GLN A 8 4.55 -13.84 5.83
CA GLN A 8 5.89 -13.86 6.37
C GLN A 8 6.71 -12.70 5.80
N ARG A 9 6.58 -12.46 4.51
CA ARG A 9 7.31 -11.35 3.90
C ARG A 9 6.86 -10.01 4.45
N MET A 10 5.57 -9.83 4.64
CA MET A 10 5.07 -8.60 5.23
C MET A 10 5.60 -8.41 6.65
N ASP A 11 5.61 -9.50 7.44
CA ASP A 11 6.11 -9.44 8.80
C ASP A 11 7.57 -9.03 8.82
N GLU A 12 8.37 -9.56 7.90
CA GLU A 12 9.77 -9.22 7.81
C GLU A 12 9.99 -7.76 7.44
N LEU A 13 9.14 -7.24 6.55
CA LEU A 13 9.27 -5.85 6.13
C LEU A 13 8.85 -4.88 7.21
N VAL A 14 7.86 -5.25 8.00
CA VAL A 14 7.29 -4.36 9.02
C VAL A 14 8.08 -4.42 10.32
N ALA A 15 8.70 -5.55 10.64
CA ALA A 15 9.31 -5.76 11.94
C ALA A 15 10.28 -4.65 12.38
N PRO A 16 11.20 -4.18 11.53
CA PRO A 16 12.11 -3.13 11.97
C PRO A 16 11.40 -1.85 12.39
N PHE A 17 10.32 -1.53 11.66
CA PHE A 17 9.57 -0.31 11.96
C PHE A 17 8.70 -0.48 13.18
N ALA A 18 8.15 -1.66 13.40
CA ALA A 18 7.38 -1.93 14.61
C ALA A 18 8.23 -1.78 15.85
N HIS A 19 9.49 -2.17 15.75
CA HIS A 19 10.40 -2.02 16.87
C HIS A 19 10.73 -0.55 17.14
N GLU A 20 10.91 0.22 16.08
CA GLU A 20 11.26 1.63 16.20
C GLU A 20 10.06 2.48 16.64
N TYR A 21 8.87 2.14 16.13
CA TYR A 21 7.65 2.91 16.40
C TYR A 21 6.68 2.06 17.19
N ARG A 22 6.97 1.84 18.43
CA ARG A 22 6.20 0.89 19.26
C ARG A 22 4.75 1.29 19.45
N ASN A 23 4.47 2.58 19.43
CA ASN A 23 3.10 3.05 19.64
C ASN A 23 2.26 2.99 18.40
N ALA A 24 2.85 2.69 17.25
CA ALA A 24 2.09 2.56 16.02
C ALA A 24 1.35 1.23 16.00
N HIS A 25 0.09 1.30 15.60
CA HIS A 25 -0.75 0.12 15.48
C HIS A 25 -0.78 -0.30 14.02
N VAL A 26 -0.28 -1.49 13.73
CA VAL A 26 -0.19 -1.96 12.34
C VAL A 26 -1.16 -3.11 12.14
N ASN A 27 -2.10 -2.91 11.23
CA ASN A 27 -2.99 -3.97 10.78
C ASN A 27 -2.57 -4.42 9.40
N LYS A 28 -2.36 -5.70 9.21
CA LYS A 28 -1.95 -6.25 7.93
C LYS A 28 -3.16 -6.85 7.25
N VAL A 29 -3.47 -6.37 6.07
CA VAL A 29 -4.67 -6.76 5.35
C VAL A 29 -4.26 -7.45 4.07
N PHE A 30 -4.81 -8.64 3.85
CA PHE A 30 -4.58 -9.41 2.65
C PHE A 30 -5.91 -9.59 1.94
N GLN A 31 -6.01 -9.09 0.73
CA GLN A 31 -7.26 -9.12 -0.02
C GLN A 31 -7.07 -9.84 -1.34
N ASP A 32 -8.14 -10.50 -1.77
CA ASP A 32 -8.13 -11.22 -3.03
C ASP A 32 -8.85 -10.40 -4.09
N VAL A 33 -8.42 -9.16 -4.24
CA VAL A 33 -8.93 -8.25 -5.25
C VAL A 33 -7.75 -7.49 -5.83
N SER A 34 -7.99 -6.75 -6.89
CA SER A 34 -6.91 -5.95 -7.47
C SER A 34 -6.45 -4.91 -6.48
N PRO A 35 -5.16 -4.55 -6.50
CA PRO A 35 -4.64 -3.55 -5.57
C PRO A 35 -5.39 -2.21 -5.66
N ALA A 36 -5.73 -1.79 -6.87
CA ALA A 36 -6.42 -0.51 -7.04
C ALA A 36 -7.78 -0.54 -6.35
N LYS A 37 -8.53 -1.62 -6.54
CA LYS A 37 -9.85 -1.71 -5.93
C LYS A 37 -9.75 -1.83 -4.41
N GLY A 38 -8.84 -2.68 -3.94
CA GLY A 38 -8.68 -2.88 -2.51
C GLY A 38 -8.32 -1.59 -1.78
N LEU A 39 -7.38 -0.84 -2.34
CA LEU A 39 -6.95 0.40 -1.72
C LEU A 39 -8.02 1.48 -1.81
N THR A 40 -8.74 1.55 -2.93
CA THR A 40 -9.83 2.50 -3.06
C THR A 40 -10.91 2.23 -2.01
N ASP A 41 -11.25 0.97 -1.81
CA ASP A 41 -12.25 0.62 -0.81
C ASP A 41 -11.78 1.00 0.59
N LEU A 42 -10.52 0.71 0.91
CA LEU A 42 -9.98 1.05 2.23
C LEU A 42 -9.85 2.56 2.44
N SER A 43 -9.70 3.32 1.36
CA SER A 43 -9.55 4.77 1.49
C SER A 43 -10.78 5.44 2.09
N ARG A 44 -11.93 4.78 2.05
CA ARG A 44 -13.15 5.35 2.61
C ARG A 44 -13.07 5.53 4.12
N GLU A 45 -12.27 4.71 4.78
CA GLU A 45 -12.15 4.76 6.22
C GLU A 45 -10.78 5.24 6.66
N ALA A 46 -9.97 5.70 5.73
CA ALA A 46 -8.63 6.14 6.03
C ALA A 46 -8.56 7.66 6.03
N GLN A 47 -7.63 8.19 6.78
CA GLN A 47 -7.35 9.62 6.78
C GLN A 47 -6.32 9.99 5.72
N LEU A 48 -5.53 9.02 5.29
CA LEU A 48 -4.48 9.22 4.31
C LEU A 48 -4.10 7.87 3.73
N VAL A 49 -3.89 7.84 2.43
CA VAL A 49 -3.33 6.65 1.76
C VAL A 49 -1.94 7.02 1.26
N VAL A 50 -0.98 6.17 1.55
CA VAL A 50 0.40 6.37 1.11
C VAL A 50 0.77 5.23 0.17
N VAL A 51 1.23 5.58 -1.01
CA VAL A 51 1.62 4.58 -2.01
C VAL A 51 2.92 4.99 -2.66
N GLY A 52 3.62 4.02 -3.23
CA GLY A 52 4.77 4.31 -4.06
C GLY A 52 4.33 4.81 -5.43
N SER A 53 5.19 5.54 -6.08
CA SER A 53 4.87 6.10 -7.38
C SER A 53 4.92 5.04 -8.48
N HIS A 54 5.65 3.95 -8.29
CA HIS A 54 5.83 2.91 -9.29
C HIS A 54 5.51 1.55 -8.73
N GLY A 55 5.00 0.68 -9.61
CA GLY A 55 4.88 -0.70 -9.26
C GLY A 55 6.19 -1.42 -9.50
N ARG A 56 6.12 -2.73 -9.60
CA ARG A 56 7.30 -3.54 -9.76
C ARG A 56 8.12 -3.23 -10.97
N GLY A 57 7.49 -2.84 -12.04
CA GLY A 57 8.20 -2.58 -13.26
C GLY A 57 9.10 -1.38 -13.19
N LYS A 58 8.67 -0.40 -12.48
CA LYS A 58 9.42 0.82 -12.29
C LYS A 58 10.26 1.19 -13.47
N LEU A 59 9.64 1.42 -14.56
CA LEU A 59 10.35 1.66 -15.78
C LEU A 59 10.82 3.08 -15.92
N ALA A 60 9.91 4.01 -15.87
CA ALA A 60 10.26 5.40 -16.15
C ALA A 60 10.03 6.23 -14.91
N ASP A 61 10.92 7.16 -14.69
CA ASP A 61 10.84 8.00 -13.50
C ASP A 61 9.64 8.92 -13.51
N SER A 62 9.17 9.29 -14.67
CA SER A 62 8.10 10.27 -14.78
C SER A 62 6.72 9.65 -14.90
N ILE A 63 6.63 8.34 -14.93
CA ILE A 63 5.35 7.66 -15.12
C ILE A 63 4.88 7.06 -13.82
N LEU A 64 3.69 7.43 -13.40
CA LEU A 64 3.09 6.84 -12.22
C LEU A 64 2.58 5.45 -12.52
N GLY A 65 2.64 4.57 -11.54
CA GLY A 65 2.05 3.26 -11.66
C GLY A 65 0.54 3.33 -11.77
N SER A 66 -0.04 2.26 -12.28
CA SER A 66 -1.49 2.23 -12.50
C SER A 66 -2.27 2.33 -11.20
N VAL A 67 -1.77 1.72 -10.13
CA VAL A 67 -2.45 1.78 -8.84
C VAL A 67 -2.44 3.18 -8.30
N SER A 68 -1.30 3.87 -8.38
CA SER A 68 -1.19 5.24 -7.89
C SER A 68 -2.09 6.17 -8.67
N GLN A 69 -2.13 6.03 -10.00
CA GLN A 69 -3.02 6.85 -10.81
C GLN A 69 -4.47 6.62 -10.47
N ASN A 70 -4.85 5.36 -10.29
CA ASN A 70 -6.22 5.03 -9.96
C ASN A 70 -6.62 5.65 -8.63
N LEU A 71 -5.75 5.59 -7.65
CA LEU A 71 -6.04 6.16 -6.33
C LEU A 71 -6.17 7.67 -6.38
N ILE A 72 -5.35 8.35 -7.16
CA ILE A 72 -5.44 9.79 -7.28
C ILE A 72 -6.82 10.21 -7.78
N HIS A 73 -7.40 9.40 -8.67
CA HIS A 73 -8.69 9.74 -9.24
C HIS A 73 -9.89 9.24 -8.43
N HIS A 74 -9.71 8.18 -7.66
CA HIS A 74 -10.86 7.50 -7.05
C HIS A 74 -10.83 7.39 -5.54
N ALA A 75 -9.71 7.65 -4.90
CA ALA A 75 -9.64 7.55 -3.44
C ALA A 75 -10.56 8.57 -2.79
N GLU A 76 -11.09 8.19 -1.63
CA GLU A 76 -11.99 9.06 -0.88
C GLU A 76 -11.30 9.72 0.30
N CYS A 77 -9.99 9.78 0.28
CA CYS A 77 -9.19 10.51 1.23
C CYS A 77 -7.94 11.02 0.52
N PRO A 78 -7.16 11.88 1.15
CA PRO A 78 -5.91 12.34 0.53
C PRO A 78 -4.96 11.19 0.24
N VAL A 79 -4.20 11.31 -0.85
CA VAL A 79 -3.25 10.31 -1.28
C VAL A 79 -1.87 10.95 -1.33
N LEU A 80 -0.92 10.35 -0.64
CA LEU A 80 0.48 10.74 -0.70
C LEU A 80 1.23 9.76 -1.58
N VAL A 81 1.86 10.27 -2.63
CA VAL A 81 2.63 9.43 -3.54
C VAL A 81 4.11 9.65 -3.24
N VAL A 82 4.79 8.56 -2.93
CA VAL A 82 6.21 8.61 -2.55
C VAL A 82 7.05 8.04 -3.68
N ARG A 83 8.12 8.73 -4.00
CA ARG A 83 9.04 8.30 -5.06
C ARG A 83 10.16 7.44 -4.56
#